data_f7c0848ba423ff3f54c70da8b7284c31
#
_entry.id   f7c0848ba423ff3f54c70da8b7284c31
#
_cell.length_a   1.000
_cell.length_b   1.000
_cell.length_c   1.000
_cell.angle_alpha   90.00
_cell.angle_beta   90.00
_cell.angle_gamma   90.00
#
_symmetry.space_group_name_H-M   'P 1'
#
loop_
_entity.id
_entity.type
_entity.pdbx_description
1 polymer ?
#
loop_
_entity_poly.entity_id
_entity_poly.type
_entity_poly.pdbx_seq_one_letter_code
_entity_poly.pdbx_strand_id
1 'polypeptide(L)'
;VGFEIFARTKSGISLTVKGREFLGYAKSVIEQYDILDAKYISHKNIKRTFHVSMQHYTFAVNAFVSVIDQYGMEEYEFEIHETKTHEVIENVKNQISEIGVLYLNAYNQAVLQKIFRESGLVFTSLFECGIYAYMSKNNPLAGKSSVTMEELNDYPCLAFAQGESNSFYYAEEVLSTYAYKQLV
;
A
#
# COMPACT_ATOMS: atom_id res chain seq x y z
N VAL A 1 -2.17 21.26 23.78
CA VAL A 1 -2.58 21.47 22.40
C VAL A 1 -4.07 21.78 22.43
N GLY A 2 -4.57 22.79 21.76
CA GLY A 2 -5.97 23.26 21.85
C GLY A 2 -7.01 22.35 21.16
N PHE A 3 -6.71 21.06 20.95
CA PHE A 3 -7.61 20.07 20.35
C PHE A 3 -7.26 18.66 20.84
N GLU A 4 -8.20 17.71 20.66
CA GLU A 4 -7.99 16.32 21.01
C GLU A 4 -7.17 15.60 19.93
N ILE A 5 -6.07 14.95 20.33
CA ILE A 5 -5.23 14.14 19.45
C ILE A 5 -5.82 12.73 19.28
N PHE A 6 -6.37 12.16 20.38
CA PHE A 6 -6.94 10.83 20.42
C PHE A 6 -8.44 10.89 20.72
N ALA A 7 -9.20 9.98 20.12
CA ALA A 7 -10.60 9.75 20.42
C ALA A 7 -10.80 8.31 20.92
N ARG A 8 -11.68 8.11 21.90
CA ARG A 8 -12.12 6.78 22.32
C ARG A 8 -13.19 6.26 21.38
N THR A 9 -13.00 5.05 20.92
CA THR A 9 -13.96 4.32 20.09
C THR A 9 -14.37 3.02 20.75
N LYS A 10 -15.39 2.34 20.23
CA LYS A 10 -15.80 1.01 20.76
C LYS A 10 -14.69 -0.05 20.57
N SER A 11 -13.78 0.14 19.63
CA SER A 11 -12.64 -0.74 19.34
C SER A 11 -11.33 -0.29 20.01
N GLY A 12 -11.36 0.74 20.86
CA GLY A 12 -10.17 1.24 21.56
C GLY A 12 -9.92 2.73 21.36
N ILE A 13 -8.65 3.11 21.26
CA ILE A 13 -8.22 4.50 21.05
C ILE A 13 -7.83 4.67 19.59
N SER A 14 -8.32 5.73 18.95
CA SER A 14 -7.95 6.12 17.59
C SER A 14 -7.50 7.57 17.53
N LEU A 15 -6.73 7.91 16.49
CA LEU A 15 -6.35 9.30 16.23
C LEU A 15 -7.54 10.08 15.65
N THR A 16 -7.72 11.32 16.10
CA THR A 16 -8.60 12.26 15.41
C THR A 16 -8.00 12.72 14.09
N VAL A 17 -8.76 13.37 13.22
CA VAL A 17 -8.24 13.97 11.99
C VAL A 17 -7.14 14.99 12.31
N LYS A 18 -7.40 15.89 13.27
CA LYS A 18 -6.39 16.87 13.75
C LYS A 18 -5.22 16.21 14.47
N GLY A 19 -5.45 15.06 15.14
CA GLY A 19 -4.41 14.28 15.78
C GLY A 19 -3.43 13.69 14.77
N ARG A 20 -3.91 13.17 13.63
CA ARG A 20 -3.05 12.69 12.52
C ARG A 20 -2.23 13.80 11.91
N GLU A 21 -2.87 14.92 11.59
CA GLU A 21 -2.17 16.11 11.07
C GLU A 21 -1.08 16.59 12.03
N PHE A 22 -1.41 16.71 13.31
CA PHE A 22 -0.46 17.08 14.35
C PHE A 22 0.72 16.12 14.45
N LEU A 23 0.46 14.81 14.43
CA LEU A 23 1.52 13.80 14.48
C LEU A 23 2.43 13.86 13.26
N GLY A 24 1.91 14.18 12.06
CA GLY A 24 2.73 14.39 10.88
C GLY A 24 3.75 15.52 11.10
N TYR A 25 3.30 16.66 11.56
CA TYR A 25 4.20 17.77 11.89
C TYR A 25 5.13 17.43 13.05
N ALA A 26 4.64 16.77 14.10
CA ALA A 26 5.45 16.39 15.25
C ALA A 26 6.57 15.41 14.86
N LYS A 27 6.26 14.41 14.02
CA LYS A 27 7.25 13.47 13.47
C LYS A 27 8.34 14.22 12.70
N SER A 28 7.94 15.13 11.81
CA SER A 28 8.89 15.95 11.04
C SER A 28 9.79 16.80 11.93
N VAL A 29 9.27 17.40 13.00
CA VAL A 29 10.06 18.18 13.95
C VAL A 29 11.06 17.28 14.69
N ILE A 30 10.64 16.09 15.14
CA ILE A 30 11.52 15.13 15.80
C ILE A 30 12.64 14.71 14.85
N GLU A 31 12.33 14.34 13.61
CA GLU A 31 13.33 13.98 12.59
C GLU A 31 14.36 15.11 12.37
N GLN A 32 13.90 16.36 12.26
CA GLN A 32 14.81 17.50 12.13
C GLN A 32 15.68 17.69 13.38
N TYR A 33 15.09 17.49 14.57
CA TYR A 33 15.82 17.55 15.83
C TYR A 33 16.89 16.45 15.90
N ASP A 34 16.54 15.22 15.55
CA ASP A 34 17.45 14.07 15.56
C ASP A 34 18.63 14.27 14.59
N ILE A 35 18.38 14.84 13.41
CA ILE A 35 19.42 15.22 12.44
C ILE A 35 20.35 16.28 13.04
N LEU A 36 19.80 17.28 13.72
CA LEU A 36 20.59 18.34 14.35
C LEU A 36 21.41 17.78 15.52
N ASP A 37 20.80 16.96 16.38
CA ASP A 37 21.49 16.29 17.49
C ASP A 37 22.63 15.41 16.97
N ALA A 38 22.36 14.57 15.97
CA ALA A 38 23.34 13.70 15.36
C ALA A 38 24.53 14.47 14.78
N LYS A 39 24.24 15.55 14.05
CA LYS A 39 25.26 16.31 13.32
C LYS A 39 26.13 17.16 14.24
N TYR A 40 25.55 17.73 15.30
CA TYR A 40 26.23 18.77 16.08
C TYR A 40 26.43 18.42 17.55
N ILE A 41 25.71 17.47 18.12
CA ILE A 41 25.75 17.14 19.55
C ILE A 41 26.28 15.73 19.77
N SER A 42 25.58 14.72 19.28
CA SER A 42 25.93 13.30 19.54
C SER A 42 26.89 12.69 18.52
N HIS A 43 27.08 13.35 17.37
CA HIS A 43 27.90 12.86 16.24
C HIS A 43 27.49 11.45 15.77
N LYS A 44 26.21 11.10 15.94
CA LYS A 44 25.64 9.83 15.48
C LYS A 44 25.21 9.97 14.02
N ASN A 45 25.43 8.92 13.25
CA ASN A 45 24.91 8.86 11.87
C ASN A 45 23.44 8.42 11.92
N ILE A 46 22.52 9.39 11.94
CA ILE A 46 21.07 9.11 11.87
C ILE A 46 20.65 9.16 10.40
N LYS A 47 20.11 8.07 9.94
CA LYS A 47 19.55 7.97 8.59
C LYS A 47 18.10 8.48 8.58
N ARG A 48 17.71 9.11 7.48
CA ARG A 48 16.30 9.42 7.20
C ARG A 48 15.60 8.13 6.80
N THR A 49 14.40 7.91 7.31
CA THR A 49 13.59 6.76 6.92
C THR A 49 12.76 7.08 5.68
N PHE A 50 12.61 6.11 4.79
CA PHE A 50 11.67 6.16 3.68
C PHE A 50 11.03 4.79 3.51
N HIS A 51 9.76 4.70 3.92
CA HIS A 51 9.01 3.46 3.94
C HIS A 51 7.89 3.50 2.90
N VAL A 52 7.74 2.40 2.17
CA VAL A 52 6.69 2.25 1.16
C VAL A 52 5.90 0.98 1.46
N SER A 53 4.58 1.11 1.55
CA SER A 53 3.68 -0.04 1.60
C SER A 53 3.05 -0.27 0.23
N MET A 54 3.00 -1.50 -0.22
CA MET A 54 2.45 -1.82 -1.53
C MET A 54 1.79 -3.20 -1.55
N GLN A 55 0.89 -3.38 -2.52
CA GLN A 55 0.45 -4.69 -2.95
C GLN A 55 1.58 -5.38 -3.74
N HIS A 56 1.34 -6.60 -4.21
CA HIS A 56 2.34 -7.44 -4.88
C HIS A 56 2.67 -6.98 -6.32
N TYR A 57 3.45 -5.89 -6.44
CA TYR A 57 3.78 -5.26 -7.73
C TYR A 57 5.26 -5.22 -8.04
N THR A 58 5.71 -6.02 -8.98
CA THR A 58 7.10 -6.03 -9.45
C THR A 58 7.56 -4.66 -9.95
N PHE A 59 6.69 -3.88 -10.62
CA PHE A 59 7.06 -2.54 -11.09
C PHE A 59 7.37 -1.58 -9.95
N ALA A 60 6.62 -1.68 -8.84
CA ALA A 60 6.81 -0.83 -7.68
C ALA A 60 8.08 -1.21 -6.91
N VAL A 61 8.38 -2.51 -6.80
CA VAL A 61 9.66 -3.01 -6.26
C VAL A 61 10.83 -2.49 -7.09
N ASN A 62 10.75 -2.57 -8.42
CA ASN A 62 11.81 -2.08 -9.31
C ASN A 62 12.00 -0.55 -9.19
N ALA A 63 10.90 0.21 -9.07
CA ALA A 63 10.97 1.64 -8.83
C ALA A 63 11.62 1.97 -7.48
N PHE A 64 11.29 1.22 -6.44
CA PHE A 64 11.87 1.37 -5.11
C PHE A 64 13.38 1.08 -5.11
N VAL A 65 13.83 0.02 -5.77
CA VAL A 65 15.26 -0.28 -5.96
C VAL A 65 15.96 0.86 -6.70
N SER A 66 15.33 1.42 -7.74
CA SER A 66 15.91 2.57 -8.47
C SER A 66 16.05 3.82 -7.58
N VAL A 67 15.15 4.03 -6.62
CA VAL A 67 15.27 5.10 -5.63
C VAL A 67 16.48 4.86 -4.73
N ILE A 68 16.68 3.62 -4.26
CA ILE A 68 17.85 3.25 -3.44
C ILE A 68 19.14 3.50 -4.22
N ASP A 69 19.21 3.08 -5.49
CA ASP A 69 20.38 3.27 -6.36
C ASP A 69 20.68 4.76 -6.56
N GLN A 70 19.66 5.60 -6.67
CA GLN A 70 19.81 7.04 -6.89
C GLN A 70 20.27 7.80 -5.65
N TYR A 71 19.73 7.47 -4.47
CA TYR A 71 19.97 8.24 -3.23
C TYR A 71 21.01 7.59 -2.32
N GLY A 72 21.32 6.32 -2.52
CA GLY A 72 22.25 5.56 -1.70
C GLY A 72 21.71 5.25 -0.31
N MET A 73 22.46 4.44 0.44
CA MET A 73 22.08 3.96 1.77
C MET A 73 22.87 4.66 2.91
N GLU A 74 23.63 5.68 2.60
CA GLU A 74 24.42 6.38 3.63
C GLU A 74 23.54 7.29 4.49
N GLU A 75 22.66 8.08 3.85
CA GLU A 75 21.79 9.04 4.52
C GLU A 75 20.36 8.52 4.75
N TYR A 76 19.99 7.41 4.11
CA TYR A 76 18.63 6.87 4.15
C TYR A 76 18.58 5.43 4.64
N GLU A 77 17.53 5.12 5.37
CA GLU A 77 17.06 3.78 5.69
C GLU A 77 15.77 3.56 4.90
N PHE A 78 15.79 2.56 4.03
CA PHE A 78 14.67 2.24 3.13
C PHE A 78 13.96 0.98 3.62
N GLU A 79 12.64 1.03 3.69
CA GLU A 79 11.82 -0.12 4.04
C GLU A 79 10.65 -0.29 3.07
N ILE A 80 10.40 -1.51 2.63
CA ILE A 80 9.28 -1.87 1.78
C ILE A 80 8.41 -2.90 2.50
N HIS A 81 7.11 -2.60 2.60
CA HIS A 81 6.10 -3.49 3.14
C HIS A 81 5.21 -4.01 2.00
N GLU A 82 5.48 -5.22 1.55
CA GLU A 82 4.64 -5.90 0.58
C GLU A 82 3.51 -6.60 1.33
N THR A 83 2.29 -6.07 1.24
CA THR A 83 1.20 -6.46 2.13
C THR A 83 -0.19 -6.25 1.51
N LYS A 84 -1.24 -6.57 2.26
CA LYS A 84 -2.64 -6.53 1.85
C LYS A 84 -3.15 -5.10 1.67
N THR A 85 -4.14 -4.91 0.81
CA THR A 85 -4.73 -3.60 0.49
C THR A 85 -5.12 -2.80 1.73
N HIS A 86 -5.79 -3.43 2.70
CA HIS A 86 -6.18 -2.76 3.93
C HIS A 86 -4.96 -2.29 4.74
N GLU A 87 -3.93 -3.14 4.84
CA GLU A 87 -2.71 -2.82 5.57
C GLU A 87 -1.91 -1.70 4.89
N VAL A 88 -1.86 -1.67 3.55
CA VAL A 88 -1.27 -0.55 2.80
C VAL A 88 -1.93 0.77 3.20
N ILE A 89 -3.27 0.80 3.25
CA ILE A 89 -4.03 2.00 3.63
C ILE A 89 -3.75 2.39 5.09
N GLU A 90 -3.80 1.42 6.01
CA GLU A 90 -3.56 1.68 7.43
C GLU A 90 -2.11 2.11 7.71
N ASN A 91 -1.12 1.54 7.01
CA ASN A 91 0.28 1.93 7.16
C ASN A 91 0.51 3.39 6.77
N VAL A 92 -0.07 3.85 5.66
CA VAL A 92 0.05 5.26 5.26
C VAL A 92 -0.76 6.17 6.19
N LYS A 93 -1.97 5.77 6.56
CA LYS A 93 -2.82 6.52 7.49
C LYS A 93 -2.18 6.70 8.87
N ASN A 94 -1.46 5.67 9.35
CA ASN A 94 -0.79 5.68 10.65
C ASN A 94 0.69 6.13 10.56
N GLN A 95 1.12 6.61 9.39
CA GLN A 95 2.48 7.12 9.15
C GLN A 95 3.59 6.09 9.41
N ILE A 96 3.27 4.81 9.23
CA ILE A 96 4.25 3.72 9.17
C ILE A 96 4.98 3.75 7.83
N SER A 97 4.27 4.15 6.76
CA SER A 97 4.84 4.36 5.43
C SER A 97 4.46 5.74 4.90
N GLU A 98 5.39 6.39 4.22
CA GLU A 98 5.18 7.69 3.56
C GLU A 98 4.30 7.54 2.32
N ILE A 99 4.40 6.40 1.62
CA ILE A 99 3.69 6.13 0.38
C ILE A 99 3.02 4.75 0.43
N GLY A 100 1.80 4.69 -0.12
CA GLY A 100 1.09 3.45 -0.39
C GLY A 100 0.89 3.25 -1.89
N VAL A 101 1.21 2.08 -2.42
CA VAL A 101 0.96 1.73 -3.82
C VAL A 101 -0.10 0.65 -3.90
N LEU A 102 -1.21 0.98 -4.54
CA LEU A 102 -2.35 0.09 -4.74
C LEU A 102 -3.08 0.42 -6.05
N TYR A 103 -3.98 -0.46 -6.50
CA TYR A 103 -4.74 -0.19 -7.71
C TYR A 103 -6.20 0.14 -7.42
N LEU A 104 -6.78 0.94 -8.32
CA LEU A 104 -8.21 1.19 -8.37
C LEU A 104 -8.78 0.67 -9.70
N ASN A 105 -9.98 0.17 -9.64
CA ASN A 105 -10.77 -0.21 -10.82
C ASN A 105 -12.21 0.32 -10.67
N ALA A 106 -13.04 0.13 -11.69
CA ALA A 106 -14.43 0.60 -11.68
C ALA A 106 -15.26 0.01 -10.52
N TYR A 107 -14.88 -1.17 -10.00
CA TYR A 107 -15.60 -1.83 -8.93
C TYR A 107 -15.23 -1.29 -7.54
N ASN A 108 -13.93 -1.09 -7.26
CA ASN A 108 -13.45 -0.74 -5.92
C ASN A 108 -13.23 0.75 -5.69
N GLN A 109 -13.09 1.57 -6.76
CA GLN A 109 -12.69 2.97 -6.63
C GLN A 109 -13.63 3.81 -5.77
N ALA A 110 -14.94 3.62 -5.87
CA ALA A 110 -15.90 4.44 -5.10
C ALA A 110 -15.75 4.21 -3.59
N VAL A 111 -15.52 2.95 -3.19
CA VAL A 111 -15.34 2.57 -1.78
C VAL A 111 -13.97 3.00 -1.28
N LEU A 112 -12.90 2.71 -2.02
CA LEU A 112 -11.55 3.06 -1.61
C LEU A 112 -11.33 4.57 -1.56
N GLN A 113 -11.83 5.33 -2.52
CA GLN A 113 -11.77 6.79 -2.49
C GLN A 113 -12.53 7.40 -1.31
N LYS A 114 -13.64 6.78 -0.87
CA LYS A 114 -14.32 7.19 0.36
C LYS A 114 -13.41 6.95 1.57
N ILE A 115 -12.81 5.77 1.67
CA ILE A 115 -11.86 5.42 2.74
C ILE A 115 -10.68 6.40 2.77
N PHE A 116 -10.09 6.73 1.61
CA PHE A 116 -8.99 7.70 1.52
C PHE A 116 -9.40 9.06 2.07
N ARG A 117 -10.54 9.61 1.64
CA ARG A 117 -11.04 10.89 2.15
C ARG A 117 -11.27 10.87 3.66
N GLU A 118 -11.91 9.81 4.18
CA GLU A 118 -12.17 9.66 5.62
C GLU A 118 -10.88 9.48 6.43
N SER A 119 -9.82 8.97 5.80
CA SER A 119 -8.50 8.79 6.38
C SER A 119 -7.55 9.98 6.16
N GLY A 120 -7.96 11.00 5.43
CA GLY A 120 -7.11 12.15 5.09
C GLY A 120 -6.00 11.83 4.08
N LEU A 121 -6.19 10.77 3.28
CA LEU A 121 -5.23 10.33 2.25
C LEU A 121 -5.63 10.88 0.87
N VAL A 122 -4.63 11.14 0.05
CA VAL A 122 -4.78 11.58 -1.34
C VAL A 122 -4.29 10.46 -2.26
N PHE A 123 -5.14 10.08 -3.22
CA PHE A 123 -4.77 9.13 -4.27
C PHE A 123 -4.38 9.88 -5.54
N THR A 124 -3.21 9.53 -6.08
CA THR A 124 -2.73 10.03 -7.38
C THR A 124 -2.52 8.85 -8.32
N SER A 125 -3.17 8.86 -9.48
CA SER A 125 -2.97 7.83 -10.51
C SER A 125 -1.57 7.97 -11.12
N LEU A 126 -0.83 6.86 -11.17
CA LEU A 126 0.48 6.79 -11.82
C LEU A 126 0.33 6.44 -13.31
N PHE A 127 -0.48 5.45 -13.61
CA PHE A 127 -0.79 4.99 -14.96
C PHE A 127 -2.05 4.11 -14.96
N GLU A 128 -2.57 3.83 -16.13
CA GLU A 128 -3.63 2.87 -16.37
C GLU A 128 -3.07 1.69 -17.17
N CYS A 129 -3.53 0.48 -16.87
CA CYS A 129 -3.11 -0.73 -17.58
C CYS A 129 -4.29 -1.68 -17.81
N GLY A 130 -4.14 -2.56 -18.79
CA GLY A 130 -5.06 -3.65 -19.04
C GLY A 130 -4.91 -4.78 -18.02
N ILE A 131 -5.89 -5.67 -18.02
CA ILE A 131 -5.90 -6.88 -17.20
C ILE A 131 -5.32 -8.01 -18.01
N TYR A 132 -4.43 -8.81 -17.43
CA TYR A 132 -3.79 -9.94 -18.05
C TYR A 132 -3.93 -11.18 -17.16
N ALA A 133 -4.19 -12.33 -17.80
CA ALA A 133 -4.15 -13.62 -17.12
C ALA A 133 -2.69 -14.09 -17.02
N TYR A 134 -2.21 -14.30 -15.80
CA TYR A 134 -0.91 -14.89 -15.56
C TYR A 134 -1.07 -16.40 -15.34
N MET A 135 -0.34 -17.20 -16.11
CA MET A 135 -0.46 -18.67 -16.06
C MET A 135 0.85 -19.36 -16.42
N SER A 136 0.97 -20.64 -16.02
CA SER A 136 2.09 -21.47 -16.43
C SER A 136 2.16 -21.58 -17.96
N LYS A 137 3.35 -21.59 -18.53
CA LYS A 137 3.59 -21.86 -19.96
C LYS A 137 3.06 -23.20 -20.44
N ASN A 138 2.82 -24.12 -19.51
CA ASN A 138 2.25 -25.45 -19.80
C ASN A 138 0.72 -25.47 -19.73
N ASN A 139 0.07 -24.34 -19.38
CA ASN A 139 -1.38 -24.25 -19.40
C ASN A 139 -1.87 -24.30 -20.87
N PRO A 140 -2.93 -25.07 -21.18
CA PRO A 140 -3.47 -25.13 -22.54
C PRO A 140 -3.85 -23.78 -23.15
N LEU A 141 -4.16 -22.79 -22.32
CA LEU A 141 -4.51 -21.44 -22.76
C LEU A 141 -3.28 -20.53 -23.01
N ALA A 142 -2.08 -20.95 -22.58
CA ALA A 142 -0.88 -20.09 -22.63
C ALA A 142 -0.43 -19.69 -24.04
N GLY A 143 -0.86 -20.46 -25.07
CA GLY A 143 -0.58 -20.13 -26.48
C GLY A 143 -1.56 -19.15 -27.12
N LYS A 144 -2.62 -18.74 -26.42
CA LYS A 144 -3.61 -17.81 -26.95
C LYS A 144 -3.16 -16.37 -26.79
N SER A 145 -3.51 -15.51 -27.73
CA SER A 145 -3.29 -14.05 -27.65
C SER A 145 -4.27 -13.36 -26.72
N SER A 146 -5.43 -13.96 -26.47
CA SER A 146 -6.43 -13.51 -25.51
C SER A 146 -7.19 -14.71 -24.96
N VAL A 147 -7.68 -14.59 -23.73
CA VAL A 147 -8.51 -15.59 -23.05
C VAL A 147 -9.77 -14.91 -22.52
N THR A 148 -10.89 -15.63 -22.50
CA THR A 148 -12.12 -15.16 -21.90
C THR A 148 -12.24 -15.61 -20.45
N MET A 149 -13.13 -14.98 -19.69
CA MET A 149 -13.40 -15.37 -18.30
C MET A 149 -14.01 -16.77 -18.23
N GLU A 150 -14.85 -17.14 -19.22
CA GLU A 150 -15.45 -18.46 -19.32
C GLU A 150 -14.38 -19.54 -19.47
N GLU A 151 -13.37 -19.31 -20.29
CA GLU A 151 -12.25 -20.25 -20.47
C GLU A 151 -11.41 -20.38 -19.19
N LEU A 152 -11.28 -19.31 -18.41
CA LEU A 152 -10.54 -19.33 -17.13
C LEU A 152 -11.30 -20.08 -16.02
N ASN A 153 -12.64 -20.16 -16.08
CA ASN A 153 -13.44 -20.84 -15.06
C ASN A 153 -13.15 -22.35 -14.93
N ASP A 154 -12.59 -22.98 -15.96
CA ASP A 154 -12.22 -24.39 -15.93
C ASP A 154 -10.91 -24.64 -15.14
N TYR A 155 -10.19 -23.60 -14.80
CA TYR A 155 -8.90 -23.66 -14.11
C TYR A 155 -8.99 -23.07 -12.70
N PRO A 156 -8.16 -23.57 -11.76
CA PRO A 156 -8.05 -22.96 -10.45
C PRO A 156 -7.43 -21.55 -10.55
N CYS A 157 -8.01 -20.61 -9.84
CA CYS A 157 -7.50 -19.25 -9.71
C CYS A 157 -6.77 -19.09 -8.37
N LEU A 158 -5.55 -18.59 -8.41
CA LEU A 158 -4.81 -18.18 -7.20
C LEU A 158 -5.13 -16.72 -6.91
N ALA A 159 -5.39 -16.42 -5.65
CA ALA A 159 -5.69 -15.09 -5.18
C ALA A 159 -4.92 -14.79 -3.90
N PHE A 160 -4.57 -13.53 -3.69
CA PHE A 160 -3.94 -13.08 -2.45
C PHE A 160 -4.99 -12.93 -1.34
N ALA A 161 -4.82 -13.68 -0.25
CA ALA A 161 -5.74 -13.66 0.89
C ALA A 161 -5.68 -12.31 1.60
N GLN A 162 -6.84 -11.64 1.77
CA GLN A 162 -6.95 -10.35 2.46
C GLN A 162 -7.16 -10.50 3.99
N GLY A 163 -7.08 -11.73 4.52
CA GLY A 163 -7.21 -12.01 5.96
C GLY A 163 -8.57 -11.64 6.53
N GLU A 164 -8.60 -11.07 7.74
CA GLU A 164 -9.83 -10.66 8.42
C GLU A 164 -10.58 -9.52 7.71
N SER A 165 -9.87 -8.69 6.95
CA SER A 165 -10.42 -7.63 6.11
C SER A 165 -10.88 -8.15 4.74
N ASN A 166 -11.51 -9.32 4.70
CA ASN A 166 -11.89 -10.03 3.48
C ASN A 166 -13.09 -9.39 2.78
N SER A 167 -12.97 -8.12 2.41
CA SER A 167 -13.92 -7.43 1.55
C SER A 167 -13.47 -7.54 0.10
N PHE A 168 -14.38 -7.84 -0.80
CA PHE A 168 -14.13 -7.85 -2.24
C PHE A 168 -13.53 -6.53 -2.78
N TYR A 169 -13.74 -5.42 -2.10
CA TYR A 169 -13.15 -4.14 -2.46
C TYR A 169 -11.65 -4.06 -2.19
N TYR A 170 -11.12 -4.95 -1.36
CA TYR A 170 -9.68 -5.05 -1.05
C TYR A 170 -8.96 -6.11 -1.88
N ALA A 171 -9.69 -6.91 -2.69
CA ALA A 171 -9.07 -7.93 -3.52
C ALA A 171 -8.04 -7.31 -4.46
N GLU A 172 -6.90 -7.99 -4.60
CA GLU A 172 -5.81 -7.56 -5.48
C GLU A 172 -6.04 -8.00 -6.92
N GLU A 173 -6.86 -9.03 -7.10
CA GLU A 173 -7.26 -9.51 -8.39
C GLU A 173 -8.54 -8.80 -8.86
N VAL A 174 -8.65 -8.62 -10.15
CA VAL A 174 -9.89 -8.11 -10.72
C VAL A 174 -10.98 -9.16 -10.57
N LEU A 175 -11.90 -8.91 -9.66
CA LEU A 175 -13.05 -9.79 -9.46
C LEU A 175 -14.00 -9.64 -10.63
N SER A 176 -14.25 -10.74 -11.28
CA SER A 176 -15.36 -10.86 -12.21
C SER A 176 -16.60 -11.38 -11.46
N THR A 177 -17.76 -11.22 -12.08
CA THR A 177 -19.02 -11.83 -11.61
C THR A 177 -19.04 -13.35 -11.73
N TYR A 178 -17.96 -13.95 -12.21
CA TYR A 178 -17.81 -15.40 -12.40
C TYR A 178 -17.29 -16.06 -11.13
N ALA A 179 -17.89 -17.20 -10.78
CA ALA A 179 -17.43 -18.00 -9.65
C ALA A 179 -16.16 -18.76 -10.04
N TYR A 180 -15.02 -18.29 -9.56
CA TYR A 180 -13.76 -19.01 -9.72
C TYR A 180 -13.73 -20.27 -8.84
N LYS A 181 -13.10 -21.33 -9.33
CA LYS A 181 -12.62 -22.41 -8.48
C LYS A 181 -11.37 -21.90 -7.76
N GLN A 182 -11.56 -21.27 -6.62
CA GLN A 182 -10.44 -20.81 -5.80
C GLN A 182 -9.71 -22.00 -5.18
N LEU A 183 -8.38 -22.01 -5.35
CA LEU A 183 -7.48 -22.70 -4.43
C LEU A 183 -7.04 -21.67 -3.39
N VAL A 184 -7.35 -21.94 -2.15
CA VAL A 184 -6.87 -21.18 -0.99
C VAL A 184 -5.45 -21.64 -0.65
#